data_e720b25c157c1fb7261e5b124970dce6
#
_entry.id   e720b25c157c1fb7261e5b124970dce6
#
_cell.length_a   1.000
_cell.length_b   1.000
_cell.length_c   1.000
_cell.angle_alpha   90.00
_cell.angle_beta   90.00
_cell.angle_gamma   90.00
#
_symmetry.space_group_name_H-M   'P 1'
#
loop_
_entity.id
_entity.type
_entity.pdbx_description
1 polymer ?
#
loop_
_entity_poly.entity_id
_entity_poly.type
_entity_poly.pdbx_seq_one_letter_code
_entity_poly.pdbx_strand_id
1 'polypeptide(L)'
;MDYYNLTVFEWITDRLGAQGTICGGGRYDGLFAQLGGKPTPAVGFASGLERVVLLLDELGLFPAPVAPTAYAIVPNAVALPQVMLTVEALRAAGVAVLLHAGGGSMKSQFKRADASGAAFALIFGDDELARGQVAVKALRGAQAAQFTRPLAQAAAWAHELRNA
;
A
#
# COMPACT_ATOMS: atom_id res chain seq x y z
N MET A 1 9.13 -8.98 -30.71
CA MET A 1 8.72 -10.22 -30.03
C MET A 1 8.21 -11.16 -31.13
N ASP A 2 8.86 -12.30 -31.28
CA ASP A 2 8.70 -13.15 -32.46
C ASP A 2 7.48 -14.09 -32.40
N TYR A 3 6.73 -14.04 -31.30
CA TYR A 3 5.54 -14.86 -31.11
C TYR A 3 4.23 -14.20 -31.52
N TYR A 4 4.24 -12.89 -31.82
CA TYR A 4 3.05 -12.24 -32.39
C TYR A 4 2.82 -12.68 -33.84
N ASN A 5 1.58 -12.90 -34.20
CA ASN A 5 1.26 -13.45 -35.53
C ASN A 5 0.14 -12.76 -36.28
N LEU A 6 -0.47 -11.73 -35.83
CA LEU A 6 -1.51 -10.98 -36.54
C LEU A 6 -1.55 -9.52 -36.05
N THR A 7 -2.55 -9.18 -35.27
CA THR A 7 -2.71 -7.84 -34.73
C THR A 7 -1.67 -7.60 -33.64
N VAL A 8 -0.94 -6.50 -33.78
CA VAL A 8 -0.07 -5.94 -32.74
C VAL A 8 -0.52 -4.51 -32.50
N PHE A 9 -0.50 -4.06 -31.25
CA PHE A 9 -0.84 -2.69 -30.91
C PHE A 9 0.09 -2.14 -29.83
N GLU A 10 0.27 -0.84 -29.85
CA GLU A 10 1.01 -0.08 -28.82
C GLU A 10 0.25 1.20 -28.50
N TRP A 11 0.28 1.58 -27.24
CA TRP A 11 -0.18 2.88 -26.79
C TRP A 11 1.04 3.71 -26.44
N ILE A 12 1.25 4.78 -27.21
CA ILE A 12 2.46 5.57 -27.17
C ILE A 12 2.12 6.99 -26.76
N THR A 13 2.98 7.58 -25.92
CA THR A 13 2.96 9.01 -25.58
C THR A 13 4.26 9.66 -26.04
N ASP A 14 4.21 10.91 -26.43
CA ASP A 14 5.37 11.77 -26.73
C ASP A 14 5.94 12.46 -25.46
N ARG A 15 5.24 12.35 -24.34
CA ARG A 15 5.61 13.05 -23.09
C ARG A 15 6.73 12.39 -22.29
N LEU A 16 7.00 11.12 -22.54
CA LEU A 16 8.02 10.34 -21.81
C LEU A 16 9.31 10.10 -22.63
N GLY A 17 9.54 10.90 -23.68
CA GLY A 17 10.72 10.79 -24.52
C GLY A 17 10.91 9.39 -25.10
N ALA A 18 12.11 8.81 -24.95
CA ALA A 18 12.43 7.47 -25.46
C ALA A 18 11.64 6.32 -24.80
N GLN A 19 10.94 6.57 -23.70
CA GLN A 19 10.11 5.59 -22.99
C GLN A 19 8.63 5.75 -23.28
N GLY A 20 8.28 6.22 -24.47
CA GLY A 20 6.91 6.56 -24.85
C GLY A 20 5.90 5.43 -24.88
N THR A 21 6.32 4.18 -25.13
CA THR A 21 5.37 3.05 -25.14
C THR A 21 4.91 2.70 -23.71
N ILE A 22 3.66 2.99 -23.39
CA ILE A 22 3.06 2.76 -22.07
C ILE A 22 2.48 1.35 -21.95
N CYS A 23 1.84 0.88 -23.04
CA CYS A 23 1.19 -0.42 -23.11
C CYS A 23 1.41 -0.98 -24.50
N GLY A 24 1.65 -2.26 -24.60
CA GLY A 24 1.78 -2.96 -25.87
C GLY A 24 1.27 -4.39 -25.78
N GLY A 25 0.73 -4.88 -26.87
CA GLY A 25 0.19 -6.23 -26.91
C GLY A 25 -0.11 -6.68 -28.32
N GLY A 26 -0.67 -7.88 -28.42
CA GLY A 26 -1.03 -8.45 -29.70
C GLY A 26 -1.62 -9.84 -29.61
N ARG A 27 -1.86 -10.43 -30.76
CA ARG A 27 -2.35 -11.78 -30.93
C ARG A 27 -1.17 -12.74 -31.09
N TYR A 28 -1.21 -13.91 -30.44
CA TYR A 28 -0.14 -14.89 -30.43
C TYR A 28 -0.66 -16.33 -30.40
N ASP A 29 -1.41 -16.73 -31.43
CA ASP A 29 -2.10 -18.02 -31.52
C ASP A 29 -1.15 -19.22 -31.50
N GLY A 30 0.11 -19.04 -31.91
CA GLY A 30 1.10 -20.11 -31.96
C GLY A 30 1.83 -20.37 -30.62
N LEU A 31 1.73 -19.49 -29.63
CA LEU A 31 2.56 -19.55 -28.44
C LEU A 31 2.28 -20.78 -27.57
N PHE A 32 1.02 -21.16 -27.41
CA PHE A 32 0.65 -22.34 -26.63
C PHE A 32 1.25 -23.63 -27.23
N ALA A 33 1.22 -23.78 -28.55
CA ALA A 33 1.84 -24.93 -29.22
C ALA A 33 3.36 -24.94 -29.09
N GLN A 34 4.02 -23.79 -29.18
CA GLN A 34 5.47 -23.66 -28.96
C GLN A 34 5.88 -24.03 -27.54
N LEU A 35 5.04 -23.83 -26.55
CA LEU A 35 5.23 -24.19 -25.16
C LEU A 35 4.79 -25.65 -24.85
N GLY A 36 4.44 -26.46 -25.87
CA GLY A 36 4.03 -27.85 -25.71
C GLY A 36 2.55 -28.03 -25.36
N GLY A 37 1.75 -26.99 -25.42
CA GLY A 37 0.30 -27.05 -25.21
C GLY A 37 -0.48 -27.35 -26.50
N LYS A 38 -1.81 -27.40 -26.40
CA LYS A 38 -2.68 -27.49 -27.57
C LYS A 38 -2.71 -26.14 -28.31
N PRO A 39 -2.80 -26.14 -29.66
CA PRO A 39 -3.03 -24.89 -30.42
C PRO A 39 -4.24 -24.15 -29.87
N THR A 40 -4.02 -22.93 -29.38
CA THR A 40 -5.06 -22.13 -28.74
C THR A 40 -4.87 -20.68 -29.16
N PRO A 41 -5.86 -20.04 -29.80
CA PRO A 41 -5.81 -18.61 -30.08
C PRO A 41 -5.72 -17.80 -28.79
N ALA A 42 -4.81 -16.83 -28.78
CA ALA A 42 -4.58 -16.02 -27.61
C ALA A 42 -4.25 -14.57 -27.96
N VAL A 43 -4.67 -13.67 -27.09
CA VAL A 43 -4.30 -12.26 -27.13
C VAL A 43 -3.90 -11.82 -25.73
N GLY A 44 -3.02 -10.86 -25.65
CA GLY A 44 -2.64 -10.27 -24.35
C GLY A 44 -1.92 -8.96 -24.55
N PHE A 45 -1.74 -8.28 -23.43
CA PHE A 45 -0.98 -7.03 -23.39
C PHE A 45 -0.23 -6.91 -22.06
N ALA A 46 0.76 -6.03 -22.07
CA ALA A 46 1.45 -5.62 -20.87
C ALA A 46 1.51 -4.09 -20.80
N SER A 47 1.40 -3.54 -19.60
CA SER A 47 1.55 -2.12 -19.34
C SER A 47 2.68 -1.88 -18.35
N GLY A 48 3.50 -0.84 -18.60
CA GLY A 48 4.52 -0.42 -17.67
C GLY A 48 3.91 0.44 -16.55
N LEU A 49 3.76 -0.11 -15.35
CA LEU A 49 3.17 0.62 -14.23
C LEU A 49 3.93 1.91 -13.92
N GLU A 50 5.24 1.86 -13.90
CA GLU A 50 6.11 3.02 -13.66
C GLU A 50 5.93 4.09 -14.75
N ARG A 51 5.73 3.68 -16.01
CA ARG A 51 5.48 4.63 -17.11
C ARG A 51 4.12 5.31 -16.99
N VAL A 52 3.11 4.58 -16.53
CA VAL A 52 1.78 5.18 -16.21
C VAL A 52 1.92 6.19 -15.08
N VAL A 53 2.65 5.85 -14.00
CA VAL A 53 2.91 6.76 -12.88
C VAL A 53 3.64 8.04 -13.35
N LEU A 54 4.70 7.89 -14.14
CA LEU A 54 5.46 9.03 -14.70
C LEU A 54 4.58 9.91 -15.59
N LEU A 55 3.70 9.31 -16.40
CA LEU A 55 2.80 10.06 -17.26
C LEU A 55 1.74 10.82 -16.45
N LEU A 56 1.20 10.23 -15.38
CA LEU A 56 0.27 10.91 -14.47
C LEU A 56 0.93 12.12 -13.79
N ASP A 57 2.19 11.99 -13.40
CA ASP A 57 2.98 13.06 -12.80
C ASP A 57 3.21 14.19 -13.80
N GLU A 58 3.68 13.88 -15.01
CA GLU A 58 3.91 14.82 -16.11
C GLU A 58 2.63 15.58 -16.51
N LEU A 59 1.48 14.92 -16.43
CA LEU A 59 0.17 15.52 -16.73
C LEU A 59 -0.41 16.32 -15.55
N GLY A 60 0.22 16.28 -14.38
CA GLY A 60 -0.33 16.88 -13.15
C GLY A 60 -1.62 16.20 -12.67
N LEU A 61 -1.83 14.95 -13.06
CA LEU A 61 -3.04 14.16 -12.72
C LEU A 61 -2.81 13.23 -11.54
N PHE A 62 -1.63 13.30 -10.90
CA PHE A 62 -1.36 12.48 -9.74
C PHE A 62 -2.29 12.91 -8.58
N PRO A 63 -3.03 11.98 -7.97
CA PRO A 63 -3.91 12.35 -6.87
C PRO A 63 -3.08 12.90 -5.71
N ALA A 64 -3.58 13.95 -5.07
CA ALA A 64 -2.94 14.47 -3.87
C ALA A 64 -2.78 13.35 -2.82
N PRO A 65 -1.62 13.25 -2.15
CA PRO A 65 -1.41 12.26 -1.12
C PRO A 65 -2.47 12.41 -0.02
N VAL A 66 -3.21 11.36 0.25
CA VAL A 66 -4.15 11.32 1.38
C VAL A 66 -3.38 10.85 2.61
N ALA A 67 -3.37 11.68 3.66
CA ALA A 67 -2.76 11.30 4.92
C ALA A 67 -3.45 10.05 5.49
N PRO A 68 -2.70 9.07 6.02
CA PRO A 68 -3.33 7.92 6.66
C PRO A 68 -4.03 8.36 7.95
N THR A 69 -5.10 7.66 8.33
CA THR A 69 -5.75 7.88 9.62
C THR A 69 -4.82 7.55 10.78
N ALA A 70 -4.08 6.46 10.67
CA ALA A 70 -3.18 6.01 11.71
C ALA A 70 -1.84 5.50 11.15
N TYR A 71 -0.79 5.62 11.97
CA TYR A 71 0.53 5.07 11.71
C TYR A 71 0.88 4.03 12.77
N ALA A 72 1.13 2.79 12.35
CA ALA A 72 1.48 1.70 13.24
C ALA A 72 2.99 1.67 13.49
N ILE A 73 3.40 1.84 14.75
CA ILE A 73 4.77 1.81 15.23
C ILE A 73 5.08 0.40 15.71
N VAL A 74 6.12 -0.22 15.14
CA VAL A 74 6.51 -1.61 15.40
C VAL A 74 7.77 -1.64 16.28
N PRO A 75 7.72 -2.18 17.50
CA PRO A 75 8.87 -2.14 18.42
C PRO A 75 10.03 -3.02 17.93
N ASN A 76 9.72 -4.19 17.39
CA ASN A 76 10.70 -5.18 16.94
C ASN A 76 10.08 -6.16 15.92
N ALA A 77 10.92 -6.99 15.30
CA ALA A 77 10.49 -7.96 14.28
C ALA A 77 9.61 -9.09 14.86
N VAL A 78 9.76 -9.42 16.13
CA VAL A 78 8.99 -10.50 16.78
C VAL A 78 7.51 -10.08 16.93
N ALA A 79 7.26 -8.82 17.20
CA ALA A 79 5.92 -8.26 17.33
C ALA A 79 5.19 -8.12 15.96
N LEU A 80 5.93 -8.07 14.85
CA LEU A 80 5.38 -7.75 13.53
C LEU A 80 4.17 -8.60 13.12
N PRO A 81 4.13 -9.93 13.30
CA PRO A 81 2.95 -10.73 12.92
C PRO A 81 1.67 -10.29 13.66
N GLN A 82 1.75 -10.03 14.96
CA GLN A 82 0.61 -9.58 15.76
C GLN A 82 0.17 -8.18 15.38
N VAL A 83 1.13 -7.29 15.11
CA VAL A 83 0.86 -5.93 14.60
C VAL A 83 0.14 -6.01 13.25
N MET A 84 0.60 -6.84 12.33
CA MET A 84 -0.02 -7.02 11.01
C MET A 84 -1.47 -7.48 11.11
N LEU A 85 -1.77 -8.47 11.97
CA LEU A 85 -3.15 -8.93 12.17
C LEU A 85 -4.07 -7.81 12.65
N THR A 86 -3.60 -6.99 13.59
CA THR A 86 -4.37 -5.84 14.11
C THR A 86 -4.56 -4.77 13.03
N VAL A 87 -3.49 -4.46 12.29
CA VAL A 87 -3.54 -3.48 11.19
C VAL A 87 -4.51 -3.92 10.10
N GLU A 88 -4.48 -5.20 9.71
CA GLU A 88 -5.42 -5.74 8.71
C GLU A 88 -6.88 -5.71 9.20
N ALA A 89 -7.13 -6.01 10.47
CA ALA A 89 -8.48 -5.88 11.03
C ALA A 89 -8.99 -4.42 11.01
N LEU A 90 -8.12 -3.44 11.29
CA LEU A 90 -8.44 -2.02 11.18
C LEU A 90 -8.69 -1.59 9.73
N ARG A 91 -7.86 -2.04 8.80
CA ARG A 91 -8.00 -1.77 7.36
C ARG A 91 -9.31 -2.35 6.81
N ALA A 92 -9.62 -3.60 7.17
CA ALA A 92 -10.89 -4.24 6.81
C ALA A 92 -12.11 -3.49 7.36
N ALA A 93 -11.95 -2.80 8.50
CA ALA A 93 -12.96 -1.93 9.08
C ALA A 93 -12.93 -0.48 8.51
N GLY A 94 -12.17 -0.21 7.44
CA GLY A 94 -12.15 1.06 6.73
C GLY A 94 -11.23 2.14 7.34
N VAL A 95 -10.25 1.76 8.17
CA VAL A 95 -9.25 2.69 8.68
C VAL A 95 -8.00 2.66 7.79
N ALA A 96 -7.59 3.80 7.26
CA ALA A 96 -6.34 3.92 6.51
C ALA A 96 -5.14 3.86 7.46
N VAL A 97 -4.48 2.71 7.56
CA VAL A 97 -3.32 2.51 8.44
C VAL A 97 -2.04 2.34 7.63
N LEU A 98 -1.05 3.17 7.91
CA LEU A 98 0.31 3.00 7.39
C LEU A 98 1.13 2.20 8.39
N LEU A 99 1.55 1.00 7.98
CA LEU A 99 2.43 0.16 8.79
C LEU A 99 3.88 0.61 8.62
N HIS A 100 4.59 0.81 9.74
CA HIS A 100 6.01 1.15 9.70
C HIS A 100 6.83 0.04 9.05
N ALA A 101 7.65 0.40 8.06
CA ALA A 101 8.60 -0.49 7.41
C ALA A 101 10.04 -0.01 7.64
N GLY A 102 10.99 -0.96 7.77
CA GLY A 102 12.41 -0.65 7.79
C GLY A 102 13.06 -0.54 9.19
N GLY A 103 12.36 -0.90 10.26
CA GLY A 103 12.93 -0.92 11.62
C GLY A 103 13.31 0.47 12.15
N GLY A 104 14.27 0.52 13.06
CA GLY A 104 14.72 1.77 13.69
C GLY A 104 14.15 2.01 15.09
N SER A 105 14.67 3.04 15.77
CA SER A 105 14.24 3.37 17.12
C SER A 105 12.81 3.90 17.16
N MET A 106 12.14 3.74 18.29
CA MET A 106 10.79 4.31 18.53
C MET A 106 10.76 5.81 18.20
N LYS A 107 11.80 6.56 18.58
CA LYS A 107 11.91 7.99 18.28
C LYS A 107 11.90 8.28 16.76
N SER A 108 12.61 7.48 15.97
CA SER A 108 12.65 7.62 14.51
C SER A 108 11.31 7.27 13.88
N GLN A 109 10.62 6.27 14.41
CA GLN A 109 9.30 5.86 13.94
C GLN A 109 8.24 6.93 14.26
N PHE A 110 8.27 7.55 15.44
CA PHE A 110 7.41 8.69 15.77
C PHE A 110 7.64 9.88 14.83
N LYS A 111 8.88 10.19 14.48
CA LYS A 111 9.19 11.26 13.51
C LYS A 111 8.57 10.95 12.14
N ARG A 112 8.61 9.69 11.70
CA ARG A 112 7.97 9.27 10.43
C ARG A 112 6.44 9.29 10.53
N ALA A 113 5.88 8.87 11.66
CA ALA A 113 4.44 8.96 11.91
C ALA A 113 3.95 10.41 11.83
N ASP A 114 4.69 11.34 12.42
CA ASP A 114 4.36 12.77 12.33
C ASP A 114 4.48 13.30 10.89
N ALA A 115 5.56 12.96 10.20
CA ALA A 115 5.80 13.36 8.80
C ALA A 115 4.78 12.77 7.81
N SER A 116 4.16 11.62 8.13
CA SER A 116 3.12 11.00 7.29
C SER A 116 1.80 11.76 7.27
N GLY A 117 1.60 12.72 8.17
CA GLY A 117 0.32 13.41 8.33
C GLY A 117 -0.73 12.61 9.09
N ALA A 118 -0.42 11.41 9.60
CA ALA A 118 -1.36 10.58 10.34
C ALA A 118 -1.99 11.33 11.52
N ALA A 119 -3.28 11.10 11.76
CA ALA A 119 -3.98 11.65 12.92
C ALA A 119 -3.59 10.93 14.21
N PHE A 120 -3.31 9.62 14.12
CA PHE A 120 -2.98 8.78 15.28
C PHE A 120 -1.69 7.98 15.07
N ALA A 121 -0.98 7.71 16.17
CA ALA A 121 0.03 6.66 16.27
C ALA A 121 -0.54 5.47 17.03
N LEU A 122 -0.43 4.28 16.45
CA LEU A 122 -0.72 3.00 17.10
C LEU A 122 0.61 2.45 17.62
N ILE A 123 0.77 2.40 18.93
CA ILE A 123 2.02 2.06 19.59
C ILE A 123 1.90 0.65 20.15
N PHE A 124 2.63 -0.28 19.56
CA PHE A 124 2.67 -1.68 19.95
C PHE A 124 3.90 -1.92 20.85
N GLY A 125 3.93 -1.28 22.04
CA GLY A 125 5.00 -1.48 23.01
C GLY A 125 4.99 -2.91 23.58
N ASP A 126 6.14 -3.37 24.08
CA ASP A 126 6.26 -4.73 24.63
C ASP A 126 5.29 -4.97 25.80
N ASP A 127 5.12 -3.95 26.66
CA ASP A 127 4.17 -4.00 27.78
C ASP A 127 2.70 -4.04 27.33
N GLU A 128 2.35 -3.27 26.29
CA GLU A 128 1.01 -3.28 25.71
C GLU A 128 0.72 -4.63 25.05
N LEU A 129 1.66 -5.14 24.27
CA LEU A 129 1.54 -6.45 23.60
C LEU A 129 1.39 -7.59 24.62
N ALA A 130 2.15 -7.57 25.72
CA ALA A 130 2.02 -8.57 26.78
C ALA A 130 0.64 -8.57 27.43
N ARG A 131 -0.06 -7.42 27.42
CA ARG A 131 -1.45 -7.28 27.93
C ARG A 131 -2.51 -7.45 26.83
N GLY A 132 -2.13 -7.79 25.60
CA GLY A 132 -3.05 -7.88 24.46
C GLY A 132 -3.64 -6.55 24.05
N GLN A 133 -2.92 -5.46 24.20
CA GLN A 133 -3.37 -4.08 23.96
C GLN A 133 -2.47 -3.36 22.96
N VAL A 134 -2.98 -2.24 22.43
CA VAL A 134 -2.24 -1.23 21.68
C VAL A 134 -2.52 0.14 22.30
N ALA A 135 -1.49 0.95 22.46
CA ALA A 135 -1.68 2.35 22.84
C ALA A 135 -1.98 3.19 21.58
N VAL A 136 -3.03 3.99 21.64
CA VAL A 136 -3.45 4.92 20.60
C VAL A 136 -3.14 6.33 21.07
N LYS A 137 -2.29 7.04 20.33
CA LYS A 137 -1.90 8.41 20.65
C LYS A 137 -2.33 9.35 19.53
N ALA A 138 -3.09 10.39 19.85
CA ALA A 138 -3.38 11.47 18.91
C ALA A 138 -2.09 12.23 18.58
N LEU A 139 -1.83 12.42 17.28
CA LEU A 139 -0.69 13.19 16.76
C LEU A 139 -1.11 14.60 16.33
N ARG A 140 -2.40 14.83 16.15
CA ARG A 140 -2.99 16.09 15.71
C ARG A 140 -4.09 16.52 16.69
N GLY A 141 -4.37 17.81 16.75
CA GLY A 141 -5.39 18.40 17.64
C GLY A 141 -4.81 18.98 18.93
N ALA A 142 -5.67 19.72 19.67
CA ALA A 142 -5.30 20.50 20.84
C ALA A 142 -4.99 19.67 22.10
N GLN A 143 -5.40 18.41 22.16
CA GLN A 143 -5.13 17.49 23.26
C GLN A 143 -4.44 16.24 22.72
N ALA A 144 -3.20 16.02 23.15
CA ALA A 144 -2.46 14.77 22.90
C ALA A 144 -3.01 13.63 23.78
N ALA A 145 -4.25 13.23 23.57
CA ALA A 145 -4.87 12.14 24.29
C ALA A 145 -4.19 10.82 23.91
N GLN A 146 -3.83 10.03 24.91
CA GLN A 146 -3.36 8.66 24.75
C GLN A 146 -4.29 7.72 25.51
N PHE A 147 -4.71 6.65 24.87
CA PHE A 147 -5.57 5.63 25.45
C PHE A 147 -5.17 4.25 24.94
N THR A 148 -5.62 3.19 25.56
CA THR A 148 -5.33 1.81 25.14
C THR A 148 -6.58 1.13 24.60
N ARG A 149 -6.38 0.19 23.65
CA ARG A 149 -7.46 -0.63 23.06
C ARG A 149 -7.01 -2.09 22.95
N PRO A 150 -7.95 -3.05 23.14
CA PRO A 150 -7.65 -4.46 23.03
C PRO A 150 -7.39 -4.84 21.56
N LEU A 151 -6.31 -5.58 21.29
CA LEU A 151 -5.93 -6.05 19.95
C LEU A 151 -7.02 -6.95 19.33
N ALA A 152 -7.58 -7.86 20.13
CA ALA A 152 -8.60 -8.81 19.68
C ALA A 152 -9.91 -8.15 19.21
N GLN A 153 -10.11 -6.88 19.52
CA GLN A 153 -11.33 -6.12 19.20
C GLN A 153 -11.05 -4.98 18.21
N ALA A 154 -10.00 -5.08 17.42
CA ALA A 154 -9.57 -4.00 16.51
C ALA A 154 -10.71 -3.49 15.62
N ALA A 155 -11.48 -4.36 15.02
CA ALA A 155 -12.62 -3.98 14.19
C ALA A 155 -13.71 -3.22 14.97
N ALA A 156 -13.92 -3.53 16.25
CA ALA A 156 -14.96 -2.92 17.05
C ALA A 156 -14.66 -1.44 17.39
N TRP A 157 -13.41 -1.10 17.70
CA TRP A 157 -13.03 0.28 18.03
C TRP A 157 -12.49 1.09 16.81
N ALA A 158 -12.43 0.48 15.62
CA ALA A 158 -12.01 1.16 14.39
C ALA A 158 -12.80 2.44 14.10
N HIS A 159 -14.10 2.49 14.47
CA HIS A 159 -14.94 3.66 14.27
C HIS A 159 -14.44 4.90 15.03
N GLU A 160 -13.76 4.73 16.16
CA GLU A 160 -13.21 5.82 16.96
C GLU A 160 -12.10 6.57 16.18
N LEU A 161 -11.34 5.84 15.35
CA LEU A 161 -10.30 6.43 14.52
C LEU A 161 -10.83 7.11 13.25
N ARG A 162 -11.99 6.68 12.74
CA ARG A 162 -12.58 7.23 11.52
C ARG A 162 -13.33 8.54 11.74
N ASN A 163 -13.83 8.74 12.95
CA ASN A 163 -14.71 9.84 13.28
C ASN A 163 -14.02 10.95 14.11
N ALA A 164 -12.70 10.87 14.25
CA ALA A 164 -11.90 11.79 15.06
C ALA A 164 -11.29 12.96 14.25
#